data_033a40ce94d10c7924127d86fa5c91be
#
_entry.id   033a40ce94d10c7924127d86fa5c91be
#
_cell.length_a   1.000
_cell.length_b   1.000
_cell.length_c   1.000
_cell.angle_alpha   90.00
_cell.angle_beta   90.00
_cell.angle_gamma   90.00
#
_symmetry.space_group_name_H-M   'P 1'
#
loop_
_entity.id
_entity.type
_entity.pdbx_description
1 polymer ?
#
loop_
_entity_poly.entity_id
_entity_poly.type
_entity_poly.pdbx_seq_one_letter_code
_entity_poly.pdbx_strand_id
1 'polypeptide(L)'
;MNDNQELILKGRYTAYMEQIEKYYNGTIDRTQPIVIGMTTNALAISGADSSLELTINIKTLNKCIGSPDDIYHGHLLDRNIIEQLPFQLENPVMIFKNTEKHSLICITDLQDSSGHGVMVAVALEQINHQHTVNRISSLYGK
;
A
#
# COMPACT_ATOMS: atom_id res chain seq x y z
N MET A 1 0.98 -1.60 16.92
CA MET A 1 -0.34 -0.91 16.94
C MET A 1 -1.15 -1.47 18.07
N ASN A 2 -1.85 -0.64 18.85
CA ASN A 2 -2.66 -1.11 19.96
C ASN A 2 -4.09 -1.47 19.49
N ASP A 3 -4.88 -2.08 20.38
CA ASP A 3 -6.23 -2.55 20.05
C ASP A 3 -7.16 -1.44 19.58
N ASN A 4 -7.05 -0.23 20.16
CA ASN A 4 -7.86 0.91 19.77
C ASN A 4 -7.52 1.37 18.35
N GLN A 5 -6.25 1.39 17.99
CA GLN A 5 -5.80 1.73 16.65
C GLN A 5 -6.27 0.71 15.63
N GLU A 6 -6.25 -0.57 15.97
CA GLU A 6 -6.78 -1.64 15.12
C GLU A 6 -8.27 -1.48 14.86
N LEU A 7 -9.05 -1.16 15.90
CA LEU A 7 -10.49 -0.93 15.77
C LEU A 7 -10.80 0.28 14.88
N ILE A 8 -10.06 1.36 15.05
CA ILE A 8 -10.22 2.58 14.23
C ILE A 8 -9.89 2.26 12.77
N LEU A 9 -8.79 1.55 12.54
CA LEU A 9 -8.36 1.14 11.19
C LEU A 9 -9.43 0.28 10.53
N LYS A 10 -9.91 -0.76 11.19
CA LYS A 10 -10.93 -1.64 10.65
C LYS A 10 -12.23 -0.91 10.36
N GLY A 11 -12.64 0.02 11.24
CA GLY A 11 -13.85 0.79 11.03
C GLY A 11 -13.75 1.77 9.86
N ARG A 12 -12.57 2.41 9.70
CA ARG A 12 -12.36 3.42 8.65
C ARG A 12 -12.11 2.79 7.28
N TYR A 13 -11.43 1.65 7.24
CA TYR A 13 -11.00 1.01 6.00
C TYR A 13 -11.66 -0.35 5.78
N THR A 14 -12.92 -0.47 6.16
CA THR A 14 -13.68 -1.73 6.03
C THR A 14 -13.61 -2.30 4.61
N ALA A 15 -13.84 -1.46 3.59
CA ALA A 15 -13.82 -1.91 2.20
C ALA A 15 -12.45 -2.45 1.78
N TYR A 16 -11.38 -1.79 2.22
CA TYR A 16 -10.03 -2.28 1.97
C TYR A 16 -9.78 -3.62 2.65
N MET A 17 -10.16 -3.74 3.92
CA MET A 17 -9.96 -4.96 4.70
C MET A 17 -10.73 -6.14 4.10
N GLU A 18 -11.95 -5.91 3.58
CA GLU A 18 -12.72 -6.93 2.88
C GLU A 18 -12.03 -7.40 1.60
N GLN A 19 -11.46 -6.49 0.83
CA GLN A 19 -10.69 -6.83 -0.37
C GLN A 19 -9.45 -7.64 -0.02
N ILE A 20 -8.74 -7.30 1.04
CA ILE A 20 -7.57 -8.06 1.51
C ILE A 20 -7.97 -9.46 1.93
N GLU A 21 -9.09 -9.62 2.65
CA GLU A 21 -9.62 -10.94 3.00
C GLU A 21 -9.90 -11.77 1.75
N LYS A 22 -10.56 -11.20 0.75
CA LYS A 22 -10.83 -11.89 -0.53
C LYS A 22 -9.55 -12.23 -1.27
N TYR A 23 -8.55 -11.37 -1.21
CA TYR A 23 -7.24 -11.63 -1.81
C TYR A 23 -6.62 -12.90 -1.20
N TYR A 24 -6.58 -12.98 0.13
CA TYR A 24 -5.93 -14.10 0.81
C TYR A 24 -6.73 -15.40 0.72
N ASN A 25 -8.06 -15.34 0.61
CA ASN A 25 -8.87 -16.54 0.45
C ASN A 25 -9.07 -16.94 -1.03
N GLY A 26 -8.50 -16.20 -1.96
CA GLY A 26 -8.51 -16.55 -3.38
C GLY A 26 -9.79 -16.18 -4.14
N THR A 27 -10.68 -15.38 -3.55
CA THR A 27 -11.97 -15.03 -4.19
C THR A 27 -11.99 -13.65 -4.83
N ILE A 28 -10.89 -12.89 -4.74
CA ILE A 28 -10.82 -11.54 -5.29
C ILE A 28 -10.83 -11.56 -6.83
N ASP A 29 -11.42 -10.52 -7.43
CA ASP A 29 -11.32 -10.30 -8.88
C ASP A 29 -9.90 -9.78 -9.19
N ARG A 30 -9.09 -10.64 -9.82
CA ARG A 30 -7.69 -10.37 -10.11
C ARG A 30 -7.48 -9.41 -11.28
N THR A 31 -8.55 -9.03 -11.97
CA THR A 31 -8.49 -8.08 -13.10
C THR A 31 -8.63 -6.62 -12.67
N GLN A 32 -9.01 -6.40 -11.41
CA GLN A 32 -9.25 -5.06 -10.87
C GLN A 32 -8.22 -4.72 -9.79
N PRO A 33 -7.83 -3.43 -9.66
CA PRO A 33 -6.98 -3.01 -8.56
C PRO A 33 -7.75 -3.06 -7.25
N ILE A 34 -7.01 -3.17 -6.15
CA ILE A 34 -7.58 -2.98 -4.82
C ILE A 34 -7.57 -1.49 -4.52
N VAL A 35 -8.72 -0.94 -4.14
CA VAL A 35 -8.82 0.46 -3.71
C VAL A 35 -8.56 0.53 -2.22
N ILE A 36 -7.52 1.25 -1.84
CA ILE A 36 -7.19 1.47 -0.43
C ILE A 36 -8.15 2.49 0.18
N GLY A 37 -8.44 3.54 -0.56
CA GLY A 37 -9.30 4.65 -0.18
C GLY A 37 -8.95 5.87 -1.01
N MET A 38 -9.33 7.04 -0.55
CA MET A 38 -8.88 8.28 -1.18
C MET A 38 -7.43 8.56 -0.77
N THR A 39 -6.73 9.30 -1.61
CA THR A 39 -5.36 9.73 -1.32
C THR A 39 -5.31 10.45 0.04
N THR A 40 -4.40 10.03 0.90
CA THR A 40 -4.32 10.56 2.27
C THR A 40 -3.84 12.02 2.29
N ASN A 41 -4.15 12.73 3.38
CA ASN A 41 -3.68 14.10 3.58
C ASN A 41 -2.15 14.19 3.60
N ALA A 42 -1.49 13.21 4.19
CA ALA A 42 -0.02 13.17 4.23
C ALA A 42 0.56 13.14 2.83
N LEU A 43 0.00 12.31 1.94
CA LEU A 43 0.44 12.26 0.54
C LEU A 43 0.09 13.56 -0.20
N ALA A 44 -1.08 14.13 0.06
CA ALA A 44 -1.52 15.37 -0.58
C ALA A 44 -0.61 16.55 -0.23
N ILE A 45 -0.21 16.67 1.02
CA ILE A 45 0.73 17.69 1.48
C ILE A 45 2.08 17.55 0.75
N SER A 46 2.45 16.33 0.41
CA SER A 46 3.71 16.04 -0.28
C SER A 46 3.61 16.16 -1.81
N GLY A 47 2.43 16.48 -2.35
CA GLY A 47 2.26 16.77 -3.77
C GLY A 47 1.30 15.87 -4.53
N ALA A 48 0.68 14.88 -3.88
CA ALA A 48 -0.30 14.02 -4.54
C ALA A 48 -1.65 14.74 -4.69
N ASP A 49 -2.39 14.37 -5.73
CA ASP A 49 -3.75 14.89 -5.95
C ASP A 49 -4.72 14.19 -4.98
N SER A 50 -5.29 14.94 -4.04
CA SER A 50 -6.18 14.41 -3.01
C SER A 50 -7.53 13.95 -3.53
N SER A 51 -7.91 14.35 -4.75
CA SER A 51 -9.18 13.94 -5.37
C SER A 51 -9.09 12.54 -5.98
N LEU A 52 -7.92 11.96 -6.07
CA LEU A 52 -7.71 10.65 -6.69
C LEU A 52 -7.77 9.53 -5.66
N GLU A 53 -8.27 8.37 -6.10
CA GLU A 53 -8.19 7.16 -5.29
C GLU A 53 -6.75 6.67 -5.18
N LEU A 54 -6.44 6.05 -4.05
CA LEU A 54 -5.17 5.37 -3.81
C LEU A 54 -5.40 3.88 -3.99
N THR A 55 -4.65 3.26 -4.92
CA THR A 55 -4.86 1.86 -5.30
C THR A 55 -3.57 1.06 -5.24
N ILE A 56 -3.71 -0.26 -5.23
CA ILE A 56 -2.61 -1.20 -5.44
C ILE A 56 -3.09 -2.30 -6.38
N ASN A 57 -2.30 -2.62 -7.38
CA ASN A 57 -2.62 -3.68 -8.32
C ASN A 57 -2.33 -5.06 -7.71
N ILE A 58 -3.10 -6.06 -8.12
CA ILE A 58 -2.91 -7.44 -7.64
C ILE A 58 -1.49 -7.94 -7.96
N LYS A 59 -0.97 -7.62 -9.13
CA LYS A 59 0.39 -7.99 -9.53
C LYS A 59 1.44 -7.41 -8.58
N THR A 60 1.29 -6.15 -8.18
CA THR A 60 2.19 -5.51 -7.21
C THR A 60 2.09 -6.19 -5.85
N LEU A 61 0.88 -6.49 -5.41
CA LEU A 61 0.64 -7.16 -4.14
C LEU A 61 1.27 -8.57 -4.12
N ASN A 62 1.09 -9.34 -5.20
CA ASN A 62 1.73 -10.66 -5.33
C ASN A 62 3.25 -10.57 -5.21
N LYS A 63 3.84 -9.56 -5.83
CA LYS A 63 5.29 -9.33 -5.78
C LYS A 63 5.76 -8.96 -4.37
N CYS A 64 4.98 -8.16 -3.64
CA CYS A 64 5.33 -7.74 -2.29
C CYS A 64 5.25 -8.90 -1.29
N ILE A 65 4.24 -9.74 -1.43
CA ILE A 65 4.05 -10.90 -0.55
C ILE A 65 5.02 -12.00 -0.93
N GLY A 66 5.19 -12.26 -2.22
CA GLY A 66 6.08 -13.29 -2.71
C GLY A 66 5.59 -14.71 -2.39
N SER A 67 6.45 -15.67 -2.66
CA SER A 67 6.25 -17.08 -2.32
C SER A 67 7.44 -17.54 -1.48
N PRO A 68 7.24 -18.48 -0.52
CA PRO A 68 8.37 -19.06 0.22
C PRO A 68 9.45 -19.66 -0.69
N ASP A 69 9.07 -20.07 -1.91
CA ASP A 69 10.00 -20.63 -2.90
C ASP A 69 10.70 -19.56 -3.74
N ASP A 70 10.24 -18.31 -3.68
CA ASP A 70 10.77 -17.22 -4.48
C ASP A 70 11.53 -16.21 -3.60
N ILE A 71 12.67 -16.67 -3.07
CA ILE A 71 13.50 -15.86 -2.17
C ILE A 71 14.24 -14.71 -2.88
N TYR A 72 14.23 -14.70 -4.20
CA TYR A 72 15.00 -13.70 -4.98
C TYR A 72 14.13 -12.57 -5.55
N HIS A 73 12.82 -12.77 -5.70
CA HIS A 73 11.95 -11.85 -6.44
C HIS A 73 10.83 -11.26 -5.62
N GLY A 74 10.47 -11.84 -4.48
CA GLY A 74 9.46 -11.33 -3.58
C GLY A 74 10.05 -10.61 -2.39
N HIS A 75 9.28 -9.69 -1.80
CA HIS A 75 9.71 -8.97 -0.60
C HIS A 75 9.27 -9.69 0.68
N LEU A 76 8.48 -10.76 0.57
CA LEU A 76 8.01 -11.61 1.65
C LEU A 76 7.39 -10.83 2.82
N LEU A 77 6.61 -9.80 2.49
CA LEU A 77 5.90 -9.02 3.49
C LEU A 77 4.70 -9.80 4.00
N ASP A 78 4.50 -9.81 5.30
CA ASP A 78 3.41 -10.57 5.90
C ASP A 78 2.06 -9.81 5.79
N ARG A 79 0.96 -10.56 6.03
CA ARG A 79 -0.38 -10.01 5.94
C ARG A 79 -0.60 -8.82 6.86
N ASN A 80 -0.01 -8.83 8.05
CA ASN A 80 -0.15 -7.75 9.00
C ASN A 80 0.34 -6.42 8.44
N ILE A 81 1.45 -6.43 7.70
CA ILE A 81 1.99 -5.24 7.04
C ILE A 81 1.00 -4.74 5.98
N ILE A 82 0.47 -5.64 5.17
CA ILE A 82 -0.49 -5.29 4.11
C ILE A 82 -1.77 -4.69 4.73
N GLU A 83 -2.26 -5.26 5.81
CA GLU A 83 -3.46 -4.76 6.50
C GLU A 83 -3.26 -3.37 7.11
N GLN A 84 -2.05 -3.03 7.53
CA GLN A 84 -1.74 -1.74 8.14
C GLN A 84 -1.44 -0.63 7.14
N LEU A 85 -1.38 -0.93 5.85
CA LEU A 85 -0.98 0.03 4.81
C LEU A 85 -1.76 1.34 4.87
N PRO A 86 -3.09 1.35 4.93
CA PRO A 86 -3.84 2.62 4.96
C PRO A 86 -3.46 3.50 6.14
N PHE A 87 -3.32 2.90 7.32
CA PHE A 87 -2.95 3.63 8.53
C PHE A 87 -1.55 4.25 8.39
N GLN A 88 -0.60 3.49 7.85
CA GLN A 88 0.77 3.96 7.65
C GLN A 88 0.84 5.11 6.64
N LEU A 89 0.02 5.08 5.60
CA LEU A 89 -0.03 6.14 4.61
C LEU A 89 -0.74 7.40 5.12
N GLU A 90 -1.58 7.30 6.15
CA GLU A 90 -2.10 8.47 6.87
C GLU A 90 -1.06 9.07 7.81
N ASN A 91 -0.19 8.23 8.38
CA ASN A 91 0.75 8.61 9.42
C ASN A 91 2.18 8.12 9.11
N PRO A 92 2.76 8.51 7.99
CA PRO A 92 4.11 8.08 7.64
C PRO A 92 5.13 8.74 8.56
N VAL A 93 6.27 8.07 8.74
CA VAL A 93 7.40 8.64 9.46
C VAL A 93 7.98 9.80 8.65
N MET A 94 8.06 9.62 7.32
CA MET A 94 8.65 10.61 6.42
C MET A 94 8.21 10.31 5.00
N ILE A 95 8.14 11.35 4.16
CA ILE A 95 7.85 11.20 2.73
C ILE A 95 8.91 11.93 1.93
N PHE A 96 9.47 11.25 0.93
CA PHE A 96 10.41 11.85 -0.03
C PHE A 96 9.76 11.93 -1.41
N LYS A 97 10.06 13.00 -2.14
CA LYS A 97 9.67 13.11 -3.55
C LYS A 97 10.76 12.50 -4.42
N ASN A 98 10.34 11.67 -5.38
CA ASN A 98 11.21 11.23 -6.47
C ASN A 98 10.76 11.97 -7.73
N THR A 99 11.43 13.08 -8.04
CA THR A 99 11.04 13.97 -9.13
C THR A 99 11.24 13.33 -10.50
N GLU A 100 12.21 12.44 -10.65
CA GLU A 100 12.47 11.77 -11.92
C GLU A 100 11.35 10.80 -12.31
N LYS A 101 10.73 10.17 -11.32
CA LYS A 101 9.71 9.13 -11.54
C LYS A 101 8.29 9.59 -11.25
N HIS A 102 8.09 10.85 -10.92
CA HIS A 102 6.79 11.37 -10.50
C HIS A 102 6.15 10.48 -9.45
N SER A 103 6.86 10.28 -8.36
CA SER A 103 6.44 9.40 -7.28
C SER A 103 6.84 9.93 -5.91
N LEU A 104 6.21 9.37 -4.88
CA LEU A 104 6.54 9.63 -3.47
C LEU A 104 7.05 8.33 -2.85
N ILE A 105 8.04 8.45 -1.96
CA ILE A 105 8.53 7.33 -1.16
C ILE A 105 8.13 7.59 0.28
N CYS A 106 7.29 6.72 0.84
CA CYS A 106 6.83 6.82 2.22
C CYS A 106 7.65 5.88 3.10
N ILE A 107 8.21 6.42 4.16
CA ILE A 107 8.87 5.62 5.19
C ILE A 107 7.82 5.31 6.26
N THR A 108 7.61 4.04 6.55
CA THR A 108 6.67 3.60 7.59
C THR A 108 7.42 3.25 8.88
N ASP A 109 6.69 3.03 9.98
CA ASP A 109 7.27 2.51 11.21
C ASP A 109 7.21 0.98 11.29
N LEU A 110 6.76 0.33 10.22
CA LEU A 110 6.71 -1.13 10.14
C LEU A 110 8.08 -1.71 9.81
N GLN A 111 8.29 -2.96 10.21
CA GLN A 111 9.48 -3.72 9.89
C GLN A 111 9.09 -5.05 9.27
N ASP A 112 9.90 -5.51 8.30
CA ASP A 112 9.72 -6.85 7.73
C ASP A 112 10.27 -7.92 8.68
N SER A 113 10.19 -9.20 8.26
CA SER A 113 10.65 -10.32 9.08
C SER A 113 12.15 -10.30 9.38
N SER A 114 12.92 -9.53 8.60
CA SER A 114 14.37 -9.38 8.79
C SER A 114 14.72 -8.13 9.61
N GLY A 115 13.72 -7.38 10.09
CA GLY A 115 13.94 -6.16 10.86
C GLY A 115 14.19 -4.91 10.03
N HIS A 116 14.07 -5.00 8.70
CA HIS A 116 14.22 -3.82 7.84
C HIS A 116 12.95 -2.97 7.85
N GLY A 117 13.11 -1.65 7.84
CA GLY A 117 11.97 -0.74 7.74
C GLY A 117 11.24 -0.90 6.40
N VAL A 118 9.91 -0.85 6.43
CA VAL A 118 9.10 -0.99 5.21
C VAL A 118 8.90 0.37 4.57
N MET A 119 9.20 0.44 3.27
CA MET A 119 9.03 1.64 2.45
C MET A 119 7.94 1.38 1.40
N VAL A 120 7.18 2.43 1.09
CA VAL A 120 6.08 2.36 0.13
C VAL A 120 6.33 3.40 -0.96
N ALA A 121 6.44 2.95 -2.20
CA ALA A 121 6.53 3.84 -3.35
C ALA A 121 5.14 4.06 -3.94
N VAL A 122 4.76 5.33 -4.12
CA VAL A 122 3.46 5.73 -4.68
C VAL A 122 3.71 6.48 -5.98
N ALA A 123 3.32 5.86 -7.10
CA ALA A 123 3.35 6.50 -8.42
C ALA A 123 2.14 7.42 -8.55
N LEU A 124 2.39 8.70 -8.90
CA LEU A 124 1.34 9.73 -8.94
C LEU A 124 0.67 9.79 -10.30
N GLU A 125 -0.64 10.04 -10.28
CA GLU A 125 -1.43 10.34 -11.48
C GLU A 125 -1.27 9.28 -12.58
N GLN A 126 -1.42 8.02 -12.21
CA GLN A 126 -1.34 6.89 -13.12
C GLN A 126 -2.71 6.59 -13.73
N ILE A 127 -2.71 6.16 -14.99
CA ILE A 127 -3.95 5.77 -15.67
C ILE A 127 -4.17 4.27 -15.48
N ASN A 128 -5.35 3.91 -14.97
CA ASN A 128 -5.75 2.53 -14.76
C ASN A 128 -7.18 2.37 -15.28
N HIS A 129 -7.38 1.61 -16.36
CA HIS A 129 -8.70 1.39 -16.98
C HIS A 129 -9.48 2.70 -17.23
N GLN A 130 -8.83 3.70 -17.83
CA GLN A 130 -9.40 5.02 -18.14
C GLN A 130 -9.63 5.93 -16.92
N HIS A 131 -9.24 5.49 -15.74
CA HIS A 131 -9.29 6.32 -14.52
C HIS A 131 -7.88 6.75 -14.13
N THR A 132 -7.76 7.96 -13.63
CA THR A 132 -6.49 8.45 -13.06
C THR A 132 -6.49 8.16 -11.57
N VAL A 133 -5.43 7.56 -11.07
CA VAL A 133 -5.28 7.16 -9.68
C VAL A 133 -3.86 7.44 -9.19
N ASN A 134 -3.67 7.49 -7.89
CA ASN A 134 -2.35 7.36 -7.29
C ASN A 134 -2.18 5.88 -6.91
N ARG A 135 -1.11 5.27 -7.36
CA ARG A 135 -0.95 3.83 -7.28
C ARG A 135 0.31 3.44 -6.50
N ILE A 136 0.14 2.56 -5.52
CA ILE A 136 1.30 1.95 -4.88
C ILE A 136 2.00 1.08 -5.91
N SER A 137 3.23 1.43 -6.23
CA SER A 137 4.04 0.74 -7.24
C SER A 137 4.99 -0.29 -6.62
N SER A 138 5.33 -0.15 -5.36
CA SER A 138 6.21 -1.08 -4.66
C SER A 138 6.08 -0.94 -3.15
N LEU A 139 6.26 -2.07 -2.45
CA LEU A 139 6.47 -2.12 -1.00
C LEU A 139 7.68 -3.01 -0.76
N TYR A 140 8.59 -2.59 0.08
CA TYR A 140 9.79 -3.37 0.34
C TYR A 140 10.43 -2.99 1.68
N GLY A 141 11.12 -3.97 2.28
CA GLY A 141 11.97 -3.74 3.44
C GLY A 141 13.37 -3.29 2.98
N LYS A 142 13.90 -2.30 3.69
CA LYS A 142 15.23 -1.80 3.34
C LYS A 142 15.99 -1.31 4.56
#